data_2df6889d4e5c28bd28f65326666062e9
#
_entry.id   2df6889d4e5c28bd28f65326666062e9
#
_cell.length_a   1.000
_cell.length_b   1.000
_cell.length_c   1.000
_cell.angle_alpha   90.00
_cell.angle_beta   90.00
_cell.angle_gamma   90.00
#
_symmetry.space_group_name_H-M   'P 1'
#
loop_
_entity.id
_entity.type
_entity.pdbx_description
1 polymer ?
#
loop_
_entity_poly.entity_id
_entity_poly.type
_entity_poly.pdbx_seq_one_letter_code
_entity_poly.pdbx_strand_id
1 'polypeptide(L)'
;MPTPDESKRQLRPMMRRARSGLSPEARQGAEASITDHLDALCAGVDVVGLYAAAGSEVSLDALAHRLEARGVSLAWPRVQGSELQFYRAAISALVPGYRGLREPADDAVRCRAAELDLLLVPGLGFDLQGNRLGQGGGFYDRFLASTSHLHTVGVGFRVQLVDHIPMGSADIPVTQVCTEDGCH
;
A
#
# COMPACT_ATOMS: atom_id res chain seq x y z
N MET A 1 -27.21 -11.53 -10.47
CA MET A 1 -25.92 -10.80 -10.60
C MET A 1 -24.92 -11.43 -9.64
N PRO A 2 -23.63 -11.50 -9.98
CA PRO A 2 -22.63 -12.02 -9.05
C PRO A 2 -22.53 -11.13 -7.81
N THR A 3 -22.21 -11.73 -6.68
CA THR A 3 -21.93 -10.98 -5.45
C THR A 3 -20.65 -10.17 -5.60
N PRO A 4 -20.42 -9.10 -4.78
CA PRO A 4 -19.16 -8.37 -4.78
C PRO A 4 -17.92 -9.28 -4.63
N ASP A 5 -18.00 -10.29 -3.77
CA ASP A 5 -16.90 -11.24 -3.53
C ASP A 5 -16.61 -12.15 -4.74
N GLU A 6 -17.64 -12.60 -5.45
CA GLU A 6 -17.49 -13.36 -6.69
C GLU A 6 -16.84 -12.50 -7.78
N SER A 7 -17.29 -11.26 -7.95
CA SER A 7 -16.72 -10.31 -8.90
C SER A 7 -15.25 -10.01 -8.59
N LYS A 8 -14.91 -9.74 -7.32
CA LYS A 8 -13.52 -9.57 -6.87
C LYS A 8 -12.65 -10.79 -7.14
N ARG A 9 -13.20 -12.00 -6.96
CA ARG A 9 -12.46 -13.24 -7.22
C ARG A 9 -12.06 -13.35 -8.69
N GLN A 10 -12.93 -12.92 -9.60
CA GLN A 10 -12.65 -12.88 -11.04
C GLN A 10 -11.64 -11.78 -11.42
N LEU A 11 -11.71 -10.61 -10.79
CA LEU A 11 -10.80 -9.49 -11.06
C LEU A 11 -9.36 -9.77 -10.61
N ARG A 12 -9.15 -10.45 -9.48
CA ARG A 12 -7.80 -10.67 -8.91
C ARG A 12 -6.79 -11.29 -9.88
N PRO A 13 -7.08 -12.38 -10.61
CA PRO A 13 -6.12 -12.94 -11.58
C PRO A 13 -5.84 -12.00 -12.75
N MET A 14 -6.83 -11.21 -13.20
CA MET A 14 -6.64 -10.23 -14.27
C MET A 14 -5.68 -9.12 -13.84
N MET A 15 -5.90 -8.55 -12.66
CA MET A 15 -5.05 -7.48 -12.12
C MET A 15 -3.63 -7.97 -11.83
N ARG A 16 -3.47 -9.19 -11.30
CA ARG A 16 -2.14 -9.79 -11.14
C ARG A 16 -1.41 -9.91 -12.47
N ARG A 17 -2.09 -10.39 -13.52
CA ARG A 17 -1.50 -10.53 -14.86
C ARG A 17 -1.13 -9.16 -15.42
N ALA A 18 -1.99 -8.16 -15.35
CA ALA A 18 -1.72 -6.81 -15.82
C ALA A 18 -0.47 -6.24 -15.13
N ARG A 19 -0.41 -6.32 -13.81
CA ARG A 19 0.72 -5.83 -13.01
C ARG A 19 2.03 -6.58 -13.30
N SER A 20 1.98 -7.91 -13.39
CA SER A 20 3.18 -8.73 -13.65
C SER A 20 3.65 -8.68 -15.12
N GLY A 21 2.79 -8.21 -16.02
CA GLY A 21 3.10 -8.09 -17.45
C GLY A 21 3.89 -6.84 -17.84
N LEU A 22 4.13 -5.91 -16.91
CA LEU A 22 4.99 -4.75 -17.18
C LEU A 22 6.43 -5.19 -17.45
N SER A 23 7.05 -4.64 -18.50
CA SER A 23 8.47 -4.85 -18.75
C SER A 23 9.31 -4.23 -17.62
N PRO A 24 10.55 -4.70 -17.39
CA PRO A 24 11.42 -4.11 -16.38
C PRO A 24 11.62 -2.61 -16.56
N GLU A 25 11.77 -2.13 -17.79
CA GLU A 25 11.97 -0.72 -18.12
C GLU A 25 10.72 0.11 -17.83
N ALA A 26 9.54 -0.38 -18.25
CA ALA A 26 8.26 0.28 -17.98
C ALA A 26 7.99 0.36 -16.47
N ARG A 27 8.28 -0.72 -15.75
CA ARG A 27 8.16 -0.78 -14.30
C ARG A 27 9.07 0.25 -13.63
N GLN A 28 10.36 0.27 -13.98
CA GLN A 28 11.33 1.20 -13.40
C GLN A 28 10.93 2.66 -13.63
N GLY A 29 10.51 3.00 -14.85
CA GLY A 29 10.03 4.34 -15.17
C GLY A 29 8.79 4.73 -14.35
N ALA A 30 7.81 3.83 -14.27
CA ALA A 30 6.60 4.05 -13.49
C ALA A 30 6.90 4.19 -11.98
N GLU A 31 7.75 3.34 -11.41
CA GLU A 31 8.15 3.41 -10.00
C GLU A 31 8.88 4.73 -9.68
N ALA A 32 9.70 5.26 -10.60
CA ALA A 32 10.34 6.55 -10.41
C ALA A 32 9.31 7.69 -10.35
N SER A 33 8.35 7.73 -11.29
CA SER A 33 7.29 8.74 -11.29
C SER A 33 6.39 8.64 -10.05
N ILE A 34 5.99 7.43 -9.67
CA ILE A 34 5.21 7.19 -8.43
C ILE A 34 5.98 7.68 -7.22
N THR A 35 7.28 7.39 -7.14
CA THR A 35 8.15 7.85 -6.05
C THR A 35 8.16 9.37 -5.96
N ASP A 36 8.29 10.09 -7.08
CA ASP A 36 8.29 11.55 -7.11
C ASP A 36 6.94 12.13 -6.64
N HIS A 37 5.83 11.56 -7.08
CA HIS A 37 4.49 11.98 -6.66
C HIS A 37 4.26 11.76 -5.15
N LEU A 38 4.63 10.56 -4.65
CA LEU A 38 4.50 10.23 -3.22
C LEU A 38 5.43 11.07 -2.35
N ASP A 39 6.64 11.37 -2.83
CA ASP A 39 7.61 12.20 -2.11
C ASP A 39 7.08 13.63 -1.92
N ALA A 40 6.46 14.20 -2.95
CA ALA A 40 5.78 15.48 -2.87
C ALA A 40 4.59 15.46 -1.89
N LEU A 41 3.81 14.37 -1.90
CA LEU A 41 2.66 14.18 -1.01
C LEU A 41 3.09 14.06 0.47
N CYS A 42 4.28 13.53 0.73
CA CYS A 42 4.86 13.40 2.07
C CYS A 42 5.53 14.70 2.57
N ALA A 43 5.34 15.83 1.91
CA ALA A 43 5.87 17.11 2.40
C ALA A 43 5.18 17.54 3.70
N GLY A 44 5.96 17.79 4.77
CA GLY A 44 5.44 18.19 6.07
C GLY A 44 4.80 17.07 6.90
N VAL A 45 5.02 15.81 6.53
CA VAL A 45 4.58 14.62 7.26
C VAL A 45 5.71 14.12 8.16
N ASP A 46 5.40 13.80 9.41
CA ASP A 46 6.39 13.31 10.38
C ASP A 46 6.48 11.78 10.44
N VAL A 47 5.35 11.09 10.25
CA VAL A 47 5.25 9.63 10.35
C VAL A 47 4.47 9.04 9.19
N VAL A 48 5.14 8.23 8.38
CA VAL A 48 4.54 7.57 7.20
C VAL A 48 4.46 6.06 7.41
N GLY A 49 3.25 5.51 7.27
CA GLY A 49 3.05 4.07 7.15
C GLY A 49 3.33 3.61 5.72
N LEU A 50 4.22 2.64 5.57
CA LEU A 50 4.62 2.04 4.30
C LEU A 50 4.20 0.57 4.22
N TYR A 51 4.46 -0.07 3.10
CA TYR A 51 4.43 -1.52 2.96
C TYR A 51 5.73 -2.01 2.29
N ALA A 52 6.18 -3.20 2.65
CA ALA A 52 7.26 -3.87 1.93
C ALA A 52 6.67 -4.60 0.72
N ALA A 53 7.10 -4.21 -0.47
CA ALA A 53 6.52 -4.73 -1.72
C ALA A 53 6.66 -6.25 -1.84
N ALA A 54 5.55 -6.92 -2.19
CA ALA A 54 5.49 -8.35 -2.48
C ALA A 54 5.49 -8.61 -3.99
N GLY A 55 6.46 -9.35 -4.47
CA GLY A 55 6.54 -9.78 -5.87
C GLY A 55 6.52 -8.61 -6.84
N SER A 56 5.41 -8.40 -7.56
CA SER A 56 5.29 -7.34 -8.56
C SER A 56 4.61 -6.04 -8.05
N GLU A 57 4.47 -5.84 -6.75
CA GLU A 57 3.97 -4.58 -6.18
C GLU A 57 4.95 -3.42 -6.46
N VAL A 58 4.44 -2.19 -6.45
CA VAL A 58 5.27 -0.98 -6.55
C VAL A 58 6.26 -0.98 -5.38
N SER A 59 7.56 -0.89 -5.67
CA SER A 59 8.57 -0.77 -4.62
C SER A 59 8.55 0.64 -4.03
N LEU A 60 8.50 0.70 -2.70
CA LEU A 60 8.61 1.95 -1.95
C LEU A 60 10.03 2.20 -1.41
N ASP A 61 11.01 1.39 -1.79
CA ASP A 61 12.36 1.46 -1.24
C ASP A 61 13.04 2.81 -1.51
N ALA A 62 12.91 3.32 -2.74
CA ALA A 62 13.46 4.63 -3.10
C ALA A 62 12.80 5.77 -2.32
N LEU A 63 11.48 5.71 -2.15
CA LEU A 63 10.75 6.67 -1.32
C LEU A 63 11.19 6.59 0.14
N ALA A 64 11.28 5.38 0.70
CA ALA A 64 11.69 5.17 2.08
C ALA A 64 13.06 5.80 2.37
N HIS A 65 14.05 5.61 1.50
CA HIS A 65 15.36 6.25 1.64
C HIS A 65 15.29 7.78 1.58
N ARG A 66 14.46 8.35 0.71
CA ARG A 66 14.26 9.81 0.63
C ARG A 66 13.62 10.36 1.91
N LEU A 67 12.62 9.68 2.44
CA LEU A 67 11.92 10.05 3.66
C LEU A 67 12.85 9.99 4.88
N GLU A 68 13.64 8.92 5.02
CA GLU A 68 14.64 8.79 6.08
C GLU A 68 15.69 9.89 6.02
N ALA A 69 16.18 10.24 4.83
CA ALA A 69 17.15 11.31 4.65
C ALA A 69 16.61 12.69 5.10
N ARG A 70 15.30 12.88 5.14
CA ARG A 70 14.62 14.08 5.66
C ARG A 70 14.21 13.98 7.12
N GLY A 71 14.51 12.87 7.79
CA GLY A 71 14.16 12.64 9.19
C GLY A 71 12.71 12.19 9.43
N VAL A 72 11.98 11.81 8.39
CA VAL A 72 10.62 11.26 8.51
C VAL A 72 10.68 9.87 9.14
N SER A 73 9.84 9.61 10.13
CA SER A 73 9.74 8.30 10.77
C SER A 73 8.94 7.33 9.91
N LEU A 74 9.53 6.17 9.61
CA LEU A 74 8.86 5.13 8.83
C LEU A 74 8.22 4.08 9.74
N ALA A 75 7.00 3.69 9.41
CA ALA A 75 6.28 2.61 10.08
C ALA A 75 5.92 1.51 9.06
N TRP A 76 6.27 0.26 9.36
CA TRP A 76 6.09 -0.88 8.48
C TRP A 76 5.13 -1.90 9.10
N PRO A 77 4.31 -2.57 8.28
CA PRO A 77 3.33 -3.53 8.77
C PRO A 77 3.98 -4.84 9.17
N ARG A 78 3.39 -5.47 10.19
CA ARG A 78 3.59 -6.87 10.54
C ARG A 78 2.24 -7.51 10.77
N VAL A 79 2.06 -8.72 10.24
CA VAL A 79 0.86 -9.52 10.47
C VAL A 79 0.99 -10.24 11.82
N GLN A 80 0.04 -9.99 12.72
CA GLN A 80 -0.07 -10.70 13.99
C GLN A 80 -1.45 -11.35 14.11
N GLY A 81 -1.49 -12.67 13.91
CA GLY A 81 -2.76 -13.40 13.84
C GLY A 81 -3.60 -12.92 12.66
N SER A 82 -4.76 -12.33 12.95
CA SER A 82 -5.67 -11.74 11.95
C SER A 82 -5.50 -10.23 11.77
N GLU A 83 -4.61 -9.60 12.53
CA GLU A 83 -4.45 -8.14 12.55
C GLU A 83 -3.21 -7.67 11.81
N LEU A 84 -3.28 -6.42 11.32
CA LEU A 84 -2.14 -5.68 10.80
C LEU A 84 -1.72 -4.67 11.86
N GLN A 85 -0.46 -4.72 12.26
CA GLN A 85 0.11 -3.78 13.23
C GLN A 85 1.34 -3.11 12.62
N PHE A 86 1.56 -1.84 12.95
CA PHE A 86 2.67 -1.06 12.42
C PHE A 86 3.77 -0.88 13.47
N TYR A 87 5.03 -0.88 13.03
CA TYR A 87 6.20 -0.72 13.87
C TYR A 87 7.21 0.22 13.22
N ARG A 88 7.83 1.08 14.02
CA ARG A 88 8.86 2.01 13.55
C ARG A 88 10.15 1.26 13.28
N ALA A 89 10.67 1.39 12.08
CA ALA A 89 11.96 0.83 11.69
C ALA A 89 12.54 1.58 10.50
N ALA A 90 13.86 1.69 10.47
CA ALA A 90 14.57 2.07 9.26
C ALA A 90 14.41 0.96 8.20
N ILE A 91 14.42 1.32 6.92
CA ILE A 91 14.31 0.33 5.84
C ILE A 91 15.44 -0.71 5.90
N SER A 92 16.64 -0.30 6.32
CA SER A 92 17.81 -1.18 6.51
C SER A 92 17.67 -2.16 7.69
N ALA A 93 16.74 -1.90 8.62
CA ALA A 93 16.48 -2.74 9.80
C ALA A 93 15.35 -3.76 9.57
N LEU A 94 14.75 -3.79 8.37
CA LEU A 94 13.76 -4.79 8.03
C LEU A 94 14.41 -6.17 7.84
N VAL A 95 13.80 -7.19 8.40
CA VAL A 95 14.24 -8.59 8.36
C VAL A 95 13.26 -9.45 7.58
N PRO A 96 13.66 -10.63 7.06
CA PRO A 96 12.73 -11.57 6.46
C PRO A 96 11.68 -12.03 7.48
N GLY A 97 10.40 -11.86 7.14
CA GLY A 97 9.27 -12.20 8.00
C GLY A 97 8.25 -13.12 7.31
N TYR A 98 6.96 -12.89 7.57
CA TYR A 98 5.87 -13.71 7.08
C TYR A 98 5.89 -13.85 5.55
N ARG A 99 5.93 -15.11 5.06
CA ARG A 99 5.97 -15.45 3.62
C ARG A 99 7.13 -14.81 2.85
N GLY A 100 8.24 -14.52 3.52
CA GLY A 100 9.42 -13.89 2.90
C GLY A 100 9.28 -12.40 2.63
N LEU A 101 8.24 -11.75 3.15
CA LEU A 101 8.13 -10.30 3.16
C LEU A 101 9.14 -9.71 4.14
N ARG A 102 9.64 -8.52 3.84
CA ARG A 102 10.45 -7.77 4.81
C ARG A 102 9.53 -7.18 5.87
N GLU A 103 9.86 -7.40 7.13
CA GLU A 103 9.08 -6.93 8.28
C GLU A 103 10.00 -6.28 9.31
N PRO A 104 9.49 -5.41 10.20
CA PRO A 104 10.24 -4.91 11.35
C PRO A 104 10.72 -6.06 12.23
N ALA A 105 11.89 -5.94 12.84
CA ALA A 105 12.40 -6.90 13.82
C ALA A 105 11.52 -6.96 15.09
N ASP A 106 11.61 -8.06 15.86
CA ASP A 106 10.68 -8.31 17.00
C ASP A 106 10.76 -7.26 18.12
N ASP A 107 11.90 -6.60 18.24
CA ASP A 107 12.16 -5.51 19.20
C ASP A 107 11.77 -4.12 18.67
N ALA A 108 11.26 -4.02 17.44
CA ALA A 108 10.84 -2.75 16.87
C ALA A 108 9.71 -2.10 17.68
N VAL A 109 9.78 -0.78 17.81
CA VAL A 109 8.80 -0.01 18.58
C VAL A 109 7.47 0.06 17.83
N ARG A 110 6.38 -0.34 18.49
CA ARG A 110 5.04 -0.27 17.92
C ARG A 110 4.66 1.17 17.60
N CYS A 111 4.13 1.39 16.40
CA CYS A 111 3.52 2.63 15.97
C CYS A 111 1.99 2.46 15.99
N ARG A 112 1.30 3.24 16.82
CA ARG A 112 -0.16 3.20 16.87
C ARG A 112 -0.73 3.90 15.65
N ALA A 113 -1.92 3.50 15.22
CA ALA A 113 -2.59 4.10 14.07
C ALA A 113 -2.77 5.64 14.21
N ALA A 114 -3.01 6.12 15.42
CA ALA A 114 -3.14 7.55 15.72
C ALA A 114 -1.82 8.35 15.62
N GLU A 115 -0.69 7.68 15.48
CA GLU A 115 0.63 8.30 15.31
C GLU A 115 1.04 8.39 13.83
N LEU A 116 0.25 7.80 12.93
CA LEU A 116 0.46 7.88 11.49
C LEU A 116 -0.20 9.15 10.94
N ASP A 117 0.55 9.93 10.19
CA ASP A 117 0.02 11.08 9.45
C ASP A 117 -0.49 10.66 8.06
N LEU A 118 0.19 9.71 7.45
CA LEU A 118 -0.10 9.17 6.13
C LEU A 118 0.13 7.66 6.10
N LEU A 119 -0.73 6.92 5.38
CA LEU A 119 -0.55 5.50 5.15
C LEU A 119 -0.59 5.17 3.66
N LEU A 120 0.48 4.56 3.14
CA LEU A 120 0.52 4.00 1.80
C LEU A 120 -0.01 2.57 1.82
N VAL A 121 -0.98 2.30 0.96
CA VAL A 121 -1.76 1.06 0.96
C VAL A 121 -1.57 0.29 -0.35
N PRO A 122 -1.11 -0.98 -0.31
CA PRO A 122 -0.98 -1.79 -1.51
C PRO A 122 -2.33 -2.35 -1.96
N GLY A 123 -2.42 -2.65 -3.26
CA GLY A 123 -3.59 -3.30 -3.83
C GLY A 123 -3.26 -4.08 -5.10
N LEU A 124 -4.17 -4.96 -5.52
CA LEU A 124 -4.16 -5.57 -6.85
C LEU A 124 -4.76 -4.64 -7.89
N GLY A 125 -5.75 -3.85 -7.50
CA GLY A 125 -6.40 -2.87 -8.36
C GLY A 125 -7.04 -1.77 -7.54
N PHE A 126 -7.32 -0.66 -8.19
CA PHE A 126 -7.95 0.53 -7.62
C PHE A 126 -8.93 1.12 -8.64
N ASP A 127 -9.92 1.87 -8.16
CA ASP A 127 -10.66 2.81 -8.97
C ASP A 127 -10.48 4.25 -8.45
N LEU A 128 -10.90 5.24 -9.22
CA LEU A 128 -10.73 6.66 -8.87
C LEU A 128 -11.63 7.12 -7.72
N GLN A 129 -12.55 6.28 -7.25
CA GLN A 129 -13.34 6.50 -6.04
C GLN A 129 -12.61 6.03 -4.78
N GLY A 130 -11.38 5.51 -4.91
CA GLY A 130 -10.57 4.99 -3.82
C GLY A 130 -10.90 3.54 -3.44
N ASN A 131 -11.82 2.88 -4.16
CA ASN A 131 -12.11 1.48 -3.90
C ASN A 131 -10.89 0.61 -4.25
N ARG A 132 -10.62 -0.39 -3.40
CA ARG A 132 -9.40 -1.18 -3.47
C ARG A 132 -9.70 -2.68 -3.59
N LEU A 133 -9.04 -3.33 -4.54
CA LEU A 133 -9.00 -4.78 -4.65
C LEU A 133 -7.78 -5.33 -3.92
N GLY A 134 -7.98 -5.88 -2.74
CA GLY A 134 -6.92 -6.55 -1.98
C GLY A 134 -6.70 -8.01 -2.38
N GLN A 135 -5.71 -8.64 -1.76
CA GLN A 135 -5.36 -10.06 -1.98
C GLN A 135 -6.40 -11.06 -1.42
N GLY A 136 -7.37 -10.59 -0.61
CA GLY A 136 -8.45 -11.41 -0.03
C GLY A 136 -8.29 -11.72 1.46
N GLY A 137 -7.23 -11.27 2.12
CA GLY A 137 -7.02 -11.47 3.57
C GLY A 137 -7.73 -10.46 4.47
N GLY A 138 -8.21 -9.33 3.93
CA GLY A 138 -8.94 -8.29 4.66
C GLY A 138 -8.11 -7.54 5.72
N PHE A 139 -6.78 -7.69 5.74
CA PHE A 139 -5.92 -7.07 6.77
C PHE A 139 -6.01 -5.55 6.78
N TYR A 140 -5.90 -4.93 5.60
CA TYR A 140 -6.01 -3.48 5.49
C TYR A 140 -7.42 -2.99 5.77
N ASP A 141 -8.47 -3.70 5.34
CA ASP A 141 -9.85 -3.28 5.59
C ASP A 141 -10.14 -3.25 7.10
N ARG A 142 -9.70 -4.28 7.85
CA ARG A 142 -9.83 -4.29 9.31
C ARG A 142 -9.02 -3.18 9.99
N PHE A 143 -7.80 -2.90 9.50
CA PHE A 143 -7.00 -1.80 10.04
C PHE A 143 -7.66 -0.45 9.75
N LEU A 144 -8.07 -0.20 8.51
CA LEU A 144 -8.69 1.05 8.08
C LEU A 144 -10.04 1.32 8.75
N ALA A 145 -10.80 0.28 9.09
CA ALA A 145 -12.08 0.43 9.79
C ALA A 145 -11.94 1.15 11.15
N SER A 146 -10.75 1.09 11.77
CA SER A 146 -10.47 1.76 13.06
C SER A 146 -9.73 3.10 12.91
N THR A 147 -9.50 3.59 11.67
CA THR A 147 -8.60 4.72 11.39
C THR A 147 -9.21 5.75 10.45
N SER A 148 -10.48 6.08 10.63
CA SER A 148 -11.26 6.97 9.73
C SER A 148 -10.67 8.38 9.55
N HIS A 149 -9.78 8.82 10.43
CA HIS A 149 -9.09 10.11 10.38
C HIS A 149 -7.78 10.08 9.58
N LEU A 150 -7.29 8.88 9.22
CA LEU A 150 -5.99 8.70 8.60
C LEU A 150 -6.05 9.01 7.10
N HIS A 151 -5.16 9.85 6.61
CA HIS A 151 -4.98 10.02 5.18
C HIS A 151 -4.33 8.76 4.59
N THR A 152 -5.02 8.13 3.64
CA THR A 152 -4.61 6.86 3.07
C THR A 152 -4.46 6.96 1.56
N VAL A 153 -3.34 6.47 1.03
CA VAL A 153 -3.05 6.54 -0.40
C VAL A 153 -2.84 5.13 -0.95
N GLY A 154 -3.74 4.71 -1.82
CA GLY A 154 -3.57 3.48 -2.59
C GLY A 154 -2.45 3.65 -3.61
N VAL A 155 -1.49 2.74 -3.63
CA VAL A 155 -0.34 2.82 -4.53
C VAL A 155 -0.39 1.67 -5.53
N GLY A 156 -0.40 2.02 -6.81
CA GLY A 156 -0.42 1.03 -7.89
C GLY A 156 0.11 1.61 -9.20
N PHE A 157 0.39 0.72 -10.15
CA PHE A 157 0.67 1.13 -11.52
C PHE A 157 -0.63 1.50 -12.23
N ARG A 158 -0.58 2.35 -13.25
CA ARG A 158 -1.74 2.71 -14.09
C ARG A 158 -2.52 1.48 -14.58
N VAL A 159 -1.84 0.42 -14.96
CA VAL A 159 -2.47 -0.84 -15.39
C VAL A 159 -3.32 -1.51 -14.30
N GLN A 160 -3.26 -1.04 -13.07
CA GLN A 160 -4.07 -1.48 -11.94
C GLN A 160 -5.31 -0.58 -11.71
N LEU A 161 -5.46 0.52 -12.47
CA LEU A 161 -6.70 1.31 -12.44
C LEU A 161 -7.76 0.63 -13.28
N VAL A 162 -8.95 0.52 -12.73
CA VAL A 162 -10.16 0.02 -13.38
C VAL A 162 -11.31 1.01 -13.20
N ASP A 163 -12.34 0.92 -14.02
CA ASP A 163 -13.49 1.84 -13.95
C ASP A 163 -14.25 1.68 -12.62
N HIS A 164 -14.36 0.46 -12.10
CA HIS A 164 -15.10 0.16 -10.89
C HIS A 164 -14.63 -1.11 -10.21
N ILE A 165 -14.47 -1.05 -8.88
CA ILE A 165 -14.22 -2.20 -8.01
C ILE A 165 -15.48 -2.47 -7.18
N PRO A 166 -16.07 -3.68 -7.27
CA PRO A 166 -17.23 -4.04 -6.47
C PRO A 166 -16.91 -3.98 -4.98
N MET A 167 -17.71 -3.26 -4.20
CA MET A 167 -17.53 -3.09 -2.75
C MET A 167 -18.52 -3.93 -1.96
N GLY A 168 -18.02 -4.65 -0.97
CA GLY A 168 -18.82 -5.26 0.09
C GLY A 168 -18.87 -4.36 1.32
N SER A 169 -19.72 -4.72 2.29
CA SER A 169 -19.97 -3.90 3.50
C SER A 169 -18.75 -3.75 4.43
N ALA A 170 -17.75 -4.62 4.29
CA ALA A 170 -16.54 -4.59 5.12
C ALA A 170 -15.33 -3.93 4.42
N ASP A 171 -15.48 -3.54 3.16
CA ASP A 171 -14.40 -2.90 2.43
C ASP A 171 -14.31 -1.42 2.78
N ILE A 172 -13.09 -0.94 2.97
CA ILE A 172 -12.82 0.47 3.30
C ILE A 172 -12.02 1.10 2.16
N PRO A 173 -12.54 2.14 1.50
CA PRO A 173 -11.82 2.85 0.46
C PRO A 173 -10.63 3.62 1.03
N VAL A 174 -9.61 3.85 0.20
CA VAL A 174 -8.55 4.80 0.49
C VAL A 174 -9.01 6.22 0.13
N THR A 175 -8.37 7.23 0.72
CA THR A 175 -8.73 8.63 0.48
C THR A 175 -8.22 9.16 -0.86
N GLN A 176 -7.19 8.54 -1.41
CA GLN A 176 -6.54 8.93 -2.66
C GLN A 176 -5.86 7.72 -3.32
N VAL A 177 -5.69 7.75 -4.64
CA VAL A 177 -4.94 6.72 -5.40
C VAL A 177 -3.79 7.39 -6.14
N CYS A 178 -2.59 6.84 -6.03
CA CYS A 178 -1.39 7.34 -6.70
C CYS A 178 -0.85 6.30 -7.70
N THR A 179 -0.62 6.77 -8.92
CA THR A 179 -0.01 5.99 -10.02
C THR A 179 1.12 6.81 -10.66
N GLU A 180 1.76 6.27 -11.70
CA GLU A 180 2.74 7.02 -12.49
C GLU A 180 2.19 8.27 -13.17
N ASP A 181 0.86 8.36 -13.34
CA ASP A 181 0.21 9.53 -13.96
C ASP A 181 -0.11 10.65 -12.95
N GLY A 182 0.00 10.38 -11.65
CA GLY A 182 -0.29 11.32 -10.55
C GLY A 182 -1.09 10.71 -9.43
N CYS A 183 -1.38 11.54 -8.41
CA CYS A 183 -2.23 11.20 -7.28
C CYS A 183 -3.61 11.86 -7.45
N HIS A 184 -4.69 11.06 -7.34
CA HIS A 184 -6.09 11.42 -7.64
C HIS A 184 -6.99 11.22 -6.42
#